data_d404b030fee5dfc0b3f87dbd51294bc9
#
_entry.id   d404b030fee5dfc0b3f87dbd51294bc9
#
_cell.length_a   1.000
_cell.length_b   1.000
_cell.length_c   1.000
_cell.angle_alpha   90.00
_cell.angle_beta   90.00
_cell.angle_gamma   90.00
#
_symmetry.space_group_name_H-M   'P 1'
#
loop_
_entity.id
_entity.type
_entity.pdbx_description
1 polymer ?
#
loop_
_entity_poly.entity_id
_entity_poly.type
_entity_poly.pdbx_seq_one_letter_code
_entity_poly.pdbx_strand_id
1 'polypeptide(L)'
;MRRHDLCGFILGLFLVFTTIDSSMAQVSQDPVRISEIRIDGNRRVAAGTVQSYLPVRVGDLTSPGSLSNALSRLYDTNLFQDIKLDMDGSVLIVRVVENPIINRVNIEGNDVISDERLLEVIDVQPRRVYNRKVAMDATRQLLDVYRAGGRFAAVIEPKIIQLNENRVDLVFEVNEGPLIKINSIAFSGNKSFSDRALRQAIASRETRWWAFLAANDKYDEGRLDYDVRLLRQFYLARGYADITVDRVRGGLLPDRSGFAITFLVNEGIRYQVSAVSVASEISGIDTDELRQIIDFGDDKWYDVRSLEQGLLDISTRLGSFGYAFANVTPEIKTNPETATLDIAIKIDTALFTVEKNNK
;
A
#
# COMPACT_ATOMS: atom_id res chain seq x y z
N MET A 1 41.96 -42.04 57.85
CA MET A 1 42.88 -43.18 57.74
C MET A 1 43.25 -43.40 56.33
N ARG A 2 44.60 -43.40 56.07
CA ARG A 2 45.32 -43.76 54.78
C ARG A 2 45.00 -42.94 53.58
N ARG A 3 45.77 -41.93 53.14
CA ARG A 3 47.10 -41.85 52.50
C ARG A 3 47.33 -42.99 51.50
N HIS A 4 47.49 -42.63 50.22
CA HIS A 4 48.65 -43.02 49.40
C HIS A 4 48.80 -42.07 48.17
N ASP A 5 49.99 -41.51 48.22
CA ASP A 5 50.65 -40.81 47.09
C ASP A 5 50.93 -41.79 45.92
N LEU A 6 51.05 -41.27 44.70
CA LEU A 6 52.16 -41.54 43.74
C LEU A 6 51.99 -40.69 42.50
N CYS A 7 52.77 -39.66 42.37
CA CYS A 7 53.97 -39.56 41.51
C CYS A 7 53.70 -39.74 39.98
N GLY A 8 53.69 -38.65 39.29
CA GLY A 8 54.61 -38.31 38.22
C GLY A 8 54.49 -39.01 36.85
N PHE A 9 54.10 -38.30 35.84
CA PHE A 9 54.86 -38.30 34.56
C PHE A 9 54.38 -37.12 33.72
N ILE A 10 55.23 -36.10 33.60
CA ILE A 10 55.11 -35.01 32.66
C ILE A 10 55.56 -35.54 31.29
N LEU A 11 54.62 -35.72 30.39
CA LEU A 11 54.97 -35.96 28.98
C LEU A 11 54.56 -34.69 28.19
N GLY A 12 55.55 -33.87 27.89
CA GLY A 12 55.40 -32.68 27.06
C GLY A 12 55.08 -33.07 25.63
N LEU A 13 53.81 -32.81 25.23
CA LEU A 13 53.38 -32.90 23.83
C LEU A 13 53.67 -31.54 23.17
N PHE A 14 54.74 -31.46 22.40
CA PHE A 14 55.03 -30.33 21.53
C PHE A 14 54.05 -30.34 20.37
N LEU A 15 52.99 -29.50 20.46
CA LEU A 15 52.04 -29.24 19.38
C LEU A 15 52.73 -28.30 18.40
N VAL A 16 53.26 -28.86 17.31
CA VAL A 16 53.72 -28.10 16.16
C VAL A 16 52.48 -27.54 15.44
N PHE A 17 52.15 -26.28 15.68
CA PHE A 17 51.20 -25.54 14.88
C PHE A 17 51.80 -25.31 13.52
N THR A 18 51.51 -26.15 12.56
CA THR A 18 51.69 -25.81 11.14
C THR A 18 50.61 -24.83 10.75
N THR A 19 50.94 -23.54 10.66
CA THR A 19 50.11 -22.56 10.00
C THR A 19 49.97 -22.95 8.55
N ILE A 20 48.83 -23.48 8.16
CA ILE A 20 48.47 -23.59 6.74
C ILE A 20 48.11 -22.15 6.32
N ASP A 21 49.06 -21.48 5.72
CA ASP A 21 48.80 -20.26 4.95
C ASP A 21 47.86 -20.65 3.80
N SER A 22 46.56 -20.49 4.02
CA SER A 22 45.55 -20.50 2.97
C SER A 22 45.77 -19.24 2.12
N SER A 23 46.74 -19.31 1.23
CA SER A 23 46.88 -18.36 0.14
C SER A 23 45.62 -18.48 -0.71
N MET A 24 44.57 -17.71 -0.38
CA MET A 24 43.50 -17.43 -1.30
C MET A 24 44.18 -16.79 -2.51
N ALA A 25 44.40 -17.57 -3.55
CA ALA A 25 44.78 -17.05 -4.85
C ALA A 25 43.66 -16.13 -5.30
N GLN A 26 43.79 -14.85 -5.02
CA GLN A 26 43.09 -13.77 -5.67
C GLN A 26 43.43 -13.90 -7.13
N VAL A 27 42.53 -14.46 -7.94
CA VAL A 27 42.63 -14.42 -9.39
C VAL A 27 42.49 -12.96 -9.77
N SER A 28 43.61 -12.24 -9.74
CA SER A 28 43.75 -10.93 -10.36
C SER A 28 43.65 -11.20 -11.87
N GLN A 29 42.46 -11.09 -12.42
CA GLN A 29 42.33 -11.03 -13.88
C GLN A 29 42.90 -9.66 -14.28
N ASP A 30 44.10 -9.67 -14.82
CA ASP A 30 44.68 -8.48 -15.43
C ASP A 30 43.69 -7.94 -16.48
N PRO A 31 43.48 -6.62 -16.53
CA PRO A 31 42.55 -6.03 -17.47
C PRO A 31 42.97 -6.37 -18.91
N VAL A 32 42.16 -7.13 -19.62
CA VAL A 32 42.38 -7.54 -21.00
C VAL A 32 41.73 -6.53 -21.94
N ARG A 33 42.46 -6.12 -22.98
CA ARG A 33 41.91 -5.24 -24.01
C ARG A 33 41.02 -6.05 -24.96
N ILE A 34 39.78 -5.60 -25.14
CA ILE A 34 38.80 -6.24 -26.04
C ILE A 34 39.27 -6.00 -27.48
N SER A 35 39.55 -7.09 -28.21
CA SER A 35 39.84 -7.02 -29.64
C SER A 35 38.62 -7.24 -30.52
N GLU A 36 37.66 -8.02 -30.03
CA GLU A 36 36.42 -8.37 -30.75
C GLU A 36 35.31 -8.58 -29.74
N ILE A 37 34.07 -8.26 -30.10
CA ILE A 37 32.84 -8.65 -29.36
C ILE A 37 32.01 -9.57 -30.26
N ARG A 38 31.82 -10.81 -29.82
CA ARG A 38 31.06 -11.82 -30.52
C ARG A 38 29.75 -12.04 -29.78
N ILE A 39 28.62 -11.99 -30.52
CA ILE A 39 27.28 -12.23 -30.00
C ILE A 39 26.80 -13.58 -30.51
N ASP A 40 26.48 -14.47 -29.57
CA ASP A 40 26.01 -15.84 -29.86
C ASP A 40 24.61 -16.05 -29.29
N GLY A 41 23.76 -16.81 -29.99
CA GLY A 41 22.42 -17.18 -29.53
C GLY A 41 21.31 -16.18 -29.89
N ASN A 42 21.66 -15.04 -30.44
CA ASN A 42 20.68 -14.10 -30.95
C ASN A 42 20.02 -14.63 -32.25
N ARG A 43 18.69 -14.53 -32.31
CA ARG A 43 17.89 -14.99 -33.47
C ARG A 43 17.06 -13.84 -34.06
N ARG A 44 16.32 -13.15 -33.23
CA ARG A 44 15.43 -12.05 -33.58
C ARG A 44 16.09 -10.69 -33.34
N VAL A 45 16.86 -10.59 -32.27
CA VAL A 45 17.56 -9.34 -31.93
C VAL A 45 18.88 -9.30 -32.71
N ALA A 46 19.08 -8.26 -33.53
CA ALA A 46 20.29 -8.11 -34.30
C ALA A 46 21.52 -7.97 -33.39
N ALA A 47 22.65 -8.58 -33.78
CA ALA A 47 23.89 -8.51 -33.00
C ALA A 47 24.31 -7.05 -32.69
N GLY A 48 24.16 -6.16 -33.66
CA GLY A 48 24.44 -4.71 -33.47
C GLY A 48 23.53 -4.06 -32.42
N THR A 49 22.28 -4.51 -32.28
CA THR A 49 21.39 -4.05 -31.22
C THR A 49 21.87 -4.52 -29.85
N VAL A 50 22.26 -5.80 -29.70
CA VAL A 50 22.84 -6.30 -28.45
C VAL A 50 24.09 -5.51 -28.09
N GLN A 51 24.96 -5.28 -29.07
CA GLN A 51 26.20 -4.53 -28.88
C GLN A 51 25.95 -3.06 -28.47
N SER A 52 24.87 -2.42 -28.95
CA SER A 52 24.54 -1.05 -28.58
C SER A 52 24.16 -0.87 -27.12
N TYR A 53 23.68 -1.93 -26.46
CA TYR A 53 23.38 -1.92 -25.01
C TYR A 53 24.59 -2.19 -24.13
N LEU A 54 25.70 -2.69 -24.70
CA LEU A 54 26.92 -2.93 -23.96
C LEU A 54 27.63 -1.59 -23.63
N PRO A 55 28.02 -1.34 -22.38
CA PRO A 55 28.79 -0.17 -21.99
C PRO A 55 30.29 -0.31 -22.33
N VAL A 56 30.69 -1.41 -22.97
CA VAL A 56 32.07 -1.73 -23.39
C VAL A 56 32.16 -1.83 -24.90
N ARG A 57 33.31 -1.42 -25.46
CA ARG A 57 33.57 -1.40 -26.91
C ARG A 57 34.87 -2.13 -27.22
N VAL A 58 35.07 -2.45 -28.50
CA VAL A 58 36.35 -2.92 -29.00
C VAL A 58 37.39 -1.85 -28.72
N GLY A 59 38.51 -2.24 -28.12
CA GLY A 59 39.58 -1.36 -27.67
C GLY A 59 39.57 -1.02 -26.18
N ASP A 60 38.45 -1.24 -25.47
CA ASP A 60 38.36 -0.99 -24.03
C ASP A 60 39.08 -2.07 -23.22
N LEU A 61 39.49 -1.71 -22.00
CA LEU A 61 40.04 -2.66 -21.02
C LEU A 61 38.89 -3.27 -20.21
N THR A 62 38.89 -4.58 -20.10
CA THR A 62 37.90 -5.28 -19.25
C THR A 62 38.27 -5.15 -17.78
N SER A 63 37.23 -5.04 -16.95
CA SER A 63 37.31 -5.23 -15.51
C SER A 63 36.09 -6.04 -15.03
N PRO A 64 36.17 -6.72 -13.90
CA PRO A 64 34.98 -7.41 -13.34
C PRO A 64 33.77 -6.48 -13.19
N GLY A 65 33.99 -5.22 -12.82
CA GLY A 65 32.96 -4.20 -12.70
C GLY A 65 32.34 -3.78 -14.04
N SER A 66 33.14 -3.66 -15.11
CA SER A 66 32.63 -3.31 -16.44
C SER A 66 31.78 -4.44 -17.03
N LEU A 67 32.18 -5.69 -16.85
CA LEU A 67 31.41 -6.85 -17.29
C LEU A 67 30.13 -7.02 -16.48
N SER A 68 30.16 -6.81 -15.16
CA SER A 68 28.96 -6.84 -14.32
C SER A 68 27.95 -5.75 -14.71
N ASN A 69 28.41 -4.54 -15.01
CA ASN A 69 27.57 -3.46 -15.52
C ASN A 69 27.00 -3.79 -16.90
N ALA A 70 27.79 -4.41 -17.79
CA ALA A 70 27.32 -4.88 -19.09
C ALA A 70 26.19 -5.91 -18.95
N LEU A 71 26.38 -6.86 -18.05
CA LEU A 71 25.36 -7.88 -17.75
C LEU A 71 24.04 -7.25 -17.23
N SER A 72 24.13 -6.34 -16.24
CA SER A 72 22.97 -5.61 -15.73
C SER A 72 22.22 -4.86 -16.82
N ARG A 73 22.93 -4.08 -17.63
CA ARG A 73 22.29 -3.31 -18.71
C ARG A 73 21.58 -4.19 -19.73
N LEU A 74 22.14 -5.34 -20.07
CA LEU A 74 21.50 -6.27 -20.98
C LEU A 74 20.25 -6.90 -20.35
N TYR A 75 20.26 -7.26 -19.07
CA TYR A 75 19.07 -7.75 -18.36
C TYR A 75 17.98 -6.68 -18.25
N ASP A 76 18.36 -5.41 -18.02
CA ASP A 76 17.41 -4.29 -17.92
C ASP A 76 16.62 -4.05 -19.22
N THR A 77 17.14 -4.51 -20.37
CA THR A 77 16.41 -4.45 -21.65
C THR A 77 15.15 -5.33 -21.66
N ASN A 78 15.10 -6.33 -20.77
CA ASN A 78 14.07 -7.39 -20.76
C ASN A 78 13.96 -8.21 -22.06
N LEU A 79 14.93 -8.14 -22.94
CA LEU A 79 14.93 -8.89 -24.20
C LEU A 79 15.42 -10.32 -24.03
N PHE A 80 16.14 -10.62 -22.98
CA PHE A 80 16.86 -11.88 -22.78
C PHE A 80 16.41 -12.59 -21.51
N GLN A 81 16.27 -13.91 -21.64
CA GLN A 81 15.98 -14.84 -20.54
C GLN A 81 17.26 -15.19 -19.77
N ASP A 82 18.36 -15.40 -20.49
CA ASP A 82 19.67 -15.70 -19.93
C ASP A 82 20.78 -14.97 -20.71
N ILE A 83 21.81 -14.54 -20.00
CA ILE A 83 22.94 -13.81 -20.56
C ILE A 83 24.21 -14.32 -19.88
N LYS A 84 25.20 -14.73 -20.70
CA LYS A 84 26.53 -15.10 -20.21
C LYS A 84 27.57 -14.29 -20.93
N LEU A 85 28.50 -13.73 -20.17
CA LEU A 85 29.66 -13.00 -20.66
C LEU A 85 30.91 -13.84 -20.36
N ASP A 86 31.60 -14.25 -21.40
CA ASP A 86 32.84 -15.01 -21.29
C ASP A 86 33.99 -14.28 -22.04
N MET A 87 35.20 -14.41 -21.55
CA MET A 87 36.41 -13.94 -22.24
C MET A 87 37.14 -15.16 -22.83
N ASP A 88 37.38 -15.15 -24.14
CA ASP A 88 38.27 -16.07 -24.81
C ASP A 88 39.48 -15.28 -25.31
N GLY A 89 40.55 -15.28 -24.50
CA GLY A 89 41.68 -14.39 -24.72
C GLY A 89 41.26 -12.92 -24.69
N SER A 90 41.32 -12.25 -25.85
CA SER A 90 40.91 -10.83 -26.03
C SER A 90 39.52 -10.67 -26.66
N VAL A 91 38.79 -11.77 -26.90
CA VAL A 91 37.44 -11.77 -27.49
C VAL A 91 36.42 -11.83 -26.38
N LEU A 92 35.51 -10.83 -26.30
CA LEU A 92 34.36 -10.88 -25.43
C LEU A 92 33.21 -11.63 -26.12
N ILE A 93 32.83 -12.80 -25.58
CA ILE A 93 31.73 -13.61 -26.07
C ILE A 93 30.50 -13.31 -25.22
N VAL A 94 29.44 -12.78 -25.86
CA VAL A 94 28.15 -12.48 -25.26
C VAL A 94 27.15 -13.54 -25.73
N ARG A 95 26.87 -14.55 -24.90
CA ARG A 95 25.85 -15.56 -25.19
C ARG A 95 24.54 -15.12 -24.63
N VAL A 96 23.51 -15.07 -25.48
CA VAL A 96 22.18 -14.62 -25.10
C VAL A 96 21.14 -15.72 -25.42
N VAL A 97 20.15 -15.82 -24.55
CA VAL A 97 18.92 -16.57 -24.79
C VAL A 97 17.79 -15.57 -24.83
N GLU A 98 17.17 -15.39 -25.98
CA GLU A 98 16.10 -14.39 -26.13
C GLU A 98 14.82 -14.80 -25.41
N ASN A 99 14.19 -13.84 -24.75
CA ASN A 99 12.84 -13.99 -24.24
C ASN A 99 11.85 -14.27 -25.38
N PRO A 100 10.89 -15.20 -25.21
CA PRO A 100 9.89 -15.49 -26.23
C PRO A 100 8.93 -14.31 -26.45
N ILE A 101 8.22 -14.33 -27.59
CA ILE A 101 7.15 -13.39 -27.88
C ILE A 101 5.82 -14.00 -27.47
N ILE A 102 4.98 -13.19 -26.83
CA ILE A 102 3.60 -13.55 -26.51
C ILE A 102 2.81 -13.65 -27.84
N ASN A 103 2.29 -14.85 -28.13
CA ASN A 103 1.42 -15.09 -29.25
C ASN A 103 -0.01 -14.64 -28.92
N ARG A 104 -0.53 -15.05 -27.79
CA ARG A 104 -1.84 -14.66 -27.24
C ARG A 104 -1.82 -14.68 -25.73
N VAL A 105 -2.79 -13.96 -25.13
CA VAL A 105 -3.05 -13.94 -23.70
C VAL A 105 -4.45 -14.48 -23.47
N ASN A 106 -4.59 -15.49 -22.61
CA ASN A 106 -5.86 -16.08 -22.22
C ASN A 106 -6.02 -15.99 -20.71
N ILE A 107 -7.26 -15.92 -20.24
CA ILE A 107 -7.62 -16.04 -18.84
C ILE A 107 -8.60 -17.20 -18.75
N GLU A 108 -8.41 -18.08 -17.77
CA GLU A 108 -9.22 -19.29 -17.58
C GLU A 108 -9.66 -19.42 -16.13
N GLY A 109 -10.90 -19.84 -15.90
CA GLY A 109 -11.47 -20.02 -14.55
C GLY A 109 -12.05 -18.73 -13.92
N ASN A 110 -12.28 -17.70 -14.73
CA ASN A 110 -12.86 -16.40 -14.32
C ASN A 110 -14.38 -16.36 -14.61
N ASP A 111 -15.15 -17.06 -13.79
CA ASP A 111 -16.61 -17.17 -13.99
C ASP A 111 -17.39 -15.87 -13.67
N VAL A 112 -16.84 -14.99 -12.83
CA VAL A 112 -17.53 -13.79 -12.30
C VAL A 112 -17.18 -12.52 -13.07
N ILE A 113 -15.95 -12.42 -13.58
CA ILE A 113 -15.47 -11.23 -14.29
C ILE A 113 -15.08 -11.66 -15.70
N SER A 114 -15.61 -10.96 -16.72
CA SER A 114 -15.33 -11.32 -18.11
C SER A 114 -13.87 -11.09 -18.50
N ASP A 115 -13.41 -11.87 -19.49
CA ASP A 115 -12.05 -11.78 -20.05
C ASP A 115 -11.72 -10.36 -20.51
N GLU A 116 -12.65 -9.71 -21.20
CA GLU A 116 -12.46 -8.36 -21.75
C GLU A 116 -12.08 -7.38 -20.63
N ARG A 117 -12.82 -7.43 -19.52
CA ARG A 117 -12.58 -6.53 -18.38
C ARG A 117 -11.26 -6.83 -17.68
N LEU A 118 -10.89 -8.09 -17.58
CA LEU A 118 -9.61 -8.50 -16.97
C LEU A 118 -8.43 -8.14 -17.89
N LEU A 119 -8.58 -8.32 -19.20
CA LEU A 119 -7.55 -7.98 -20.18
C LEU A 119 -7.32 -6.46 -20.30
N GLU A 120 -8.34 -5.63 -20.05
CA GLU A 120 -8.21 -4.16 -20.03
C GLU A 120 -7.33 -3.65 -18.85
N VAL A 121 -7.24 -4.41 -17.76
CA VAL A 121 -6.52 -3.99 -16.55
C VAL A 121 -5.03 -4.29 -16.63
N ILE A 122 -4.64 -5.32 -17.39
CA ILE A 122 -3.25 -5.76 -17.49
C ILE A 122 -2.52 -5.13 -18.67
N ASP A 123 -1.27 -4.73 -18.44
CA ASP A 123 -0.39 -4.22 -19.52
C ASP A 123 0.37 -5.38 -20.19
N VAL A 124 -0.36 -6.42 -20.60
CA VAL A 124 0.19 -7.56 -21.34
C VAL A 124 -0.56 -7.74 -22.62
N GLN A 125 0.17 -7.65 -23.75
CA GLN A 125 -0.42 -7.69 -25.09
C GLN A 125 0.26 -8.73 -25.98
N PRO A 126 -0.47 -9.35 -26.92
CA PRO A 126 0.14 -10.15 -27.97
C PRO A 126 1.22 -9.40 -28.74
N ARG A 127 2.20 -10.11 -29.25
CA ARG A 127 3.37 -9.61 -29.99
C ARG A 127 4.39 -8.83 -29.16
N ARG A 128 4.21 -8.73 -27.83
CA ARG A 128 5.21 -8.20 -26.89
C ARG A 128 6.14 -9.30 -26.41
N VAL A 129 7.32 -8.90 -25.96
CA VAL A 129 8.29 -9.81 -25.35
C VAL A 129 7.75 -10.29 -23.99
N TYR A 130 7.69 -11.60 -23.82
CA TYR A 130 7.38 -12.18 -22.51
C TYR A 130 8.60 -12.11 -21.60
N ASN A 131 8.40 -11.70 -20.37
CA ASN A 131 9.32 -11.98 -19.27
C ASN A 131 8.52 -12.28 -18.00
N ARG A 132 9.17 -12.97 -17.06
CA ARG A 132 8.50 -13.40 -15.82
C ARG A 132 7.98 -12.22 -15.00
N LYS A 133 8.70 -11.10 -14.99
CA LYS A 133 8.30 -9.89 -14.25
C LYS A 133 6.96 -9.34 -14.76
N VAL A 134 6.81 -9.22 -16.08
CA VAL A 134 5.57 -8.73 -16.72
C VAL A 134 4.39 -9.64 -16.37
N ALA A 135 4.58 -10.97 -16.42
CA ALA A 135 3.52 -11.90 -16.03
C ALA A 135 3.12 -11.79 -14.56
N MET A 136 4.11 -11.62 -13.65
CA MET A 136 3.83 -11.44 -12.22
C MET A 136 3.21 -10.09 -11.90
N ASP A 137 3.58 -9.03 -12.61
CA ASP A 137 2.97 -7.70 -12.46
C ASP A 137 1.49 -7.75 -12.89
N ALA A 138 1.20 -8.39 -14.03
CA ALA A 138 -0.17 -8.63 -14.49
C ALA A 138 -0.97 -9.48 -13.49
N THR A 139 -0.36 -10.54 -12.94
CA THR A 139 -1.00 -11.34 -11.89
C THR A 139 -1.42 -10.49 -10.69
N ARG A 140 -0.58 -9.55 -10.24
CA ARG A 140 -0.93 -8.63 -9.14
C ARG A 140 -2.09 -7.73 -9.50
N GLN A 141 -2.09 -7.15 -10.71
CA GLN A 141 -3.18 -6.30 -11.20
C GLN A 141 -4.52 -7.06 -11.23
N LEU A 142 -4.51 -8.28 -11.75
CA LEU A 142 -5.69 -9.15 -11.76
C LEU A 142 -6.17 -9.47 -10.34
N LEU A 143 -5.26 -9.83 -9.42
CA LEU A 143 -5.61 -10.09 -8.02
C LEU A 143 -6.23 -8.88 -7.33
N ASP A 144 -5.79 -7.66 -7.66
CA ASP A 144 -6.35 -6.44 -7.09
C ASP A 144 -7.79 -6.20 -7.56
N VAL A 145 -8.13 -6.56 -8.83
CA VAL A 145 -9.51 -6.55 -9.32
C VAL A 145 -10.40 -7.51 -8.52
N TYR A 146 -9.93 -8.73 -8.29
CA TYR A 146 -10.68 -9.72 -7.49
C TYR A 146 -10.84 -9.30 -6.03
N ARG A 147 -9.80 -8.70 -5.44
CA ARG A 147 -9.85 -8.17 -4.07
C ARG A 147 -10.85 -7.01 -3.95
N ALA A 148 -10.85 -6.10 -4.92
CA ALA A 148 -11.85 -5.03 -4.98
C ALA A 148 -13.30 -5.57 -5.06
N GLY A 149 -13.48 -6.75 -5.68
CA GLY A 149 -14.73 -7.50 -5.69
C GLY A 149 -15.02 -8.32 -4.43
N GLY A 150 -14.17 -8.24 -3.39
CA GLY A 150 -14.35 -8.99 -2.14
C GLY A 150 -13.83 -10.44 -2.19
N ARG A 151 -13.11 -10.82 -3.24
CA ARG A 151 -12.55 -12.18 -3.43
C ARG A 151 -11.08 -12.23 -3.01
N PHE A 152 -10.82 -12.08 -1.73
CA PHE A 152 -9.47 -12.08 -1.16
C PHE A 152 -8.77 -13.44 -1.17
N ALA A 153 -9.52 -14.51 -1.36
CA ALA A 153 -9.00 -15.87 -1.49
C ALA A 153 -8.65 -16.25 -2.95
N ALA A 154 -8.85 -15.32 -3.89
CA ALA A 154 -8.49 -15.56 -5.28
C ALA A 154 -7.01 -15.89 -5.42
N VAL A 155 -6.70 -16.88 -6.24
CA VAL A 155 -5.35 -17.30 -6.62
C VAL A 155 -5.27 -17.24 -8.13
N ILE A 156 -4.20 -16.66 -8.66
CA ILE A 156 -3.97 -16.55 -10.10
C ILE A 156 -2.55 -17.01 -10.39
N GLU A 157 -2.42 -17.99 -11.25
CA GLU A 157 -1.14 -18.58 -11.66
C GLU A 157 -0.89 -18.33 -13.15
N PRO A 158 0.16 -17.58 -13.51
CA PRO A 158 0.55 -17.41 -14.90
C PRO A 158 1.23 -18.68 -15.41
N LYS A 159 0.73 -19.25 -16.47
CA LYS A 159 1.30 -20.41 -17.18
C LYS A 159 1.70 -20.02 -18.59
N ILE A 160 2.77 -20.62 -19.07
CA ILE A 160 3.24 -20.43 -20.44
C ILE A 160 3.16 -21.75 -21.22
N ILE A 161 2.59 -21.69 -22.40
CA ILE A 161 2.57 -22.80 -23.35
C ILE A 161 3.59 -22.45 -24.43
N GLN A 162 4.67 -23.25 -24.50
CA GLN A 162 5.72 -23.05 -25.48
C GLN A 162 5.22 -23.40 -26.89
N LEU A 163 5.48 -22.53 -27.84
CA LEU A 163 5.20 -22.71 -29.25
C LEU A 163 6.48 -22.71 -30.08
N ASN A 164 6.36 -23.08 -31.36
CA ASN A 164 7.49 -22.94 -32.28
C ASN A 164 7.93 -21.48 -32.47
N GLU A 165 9.16 -21.28 -32.97
CA GLU A 165 9.72 -19.95 -33.28
C GLU A 165 9.86 -19.00 -32.09
N ASN A 166 10.22 -19.54 -30.92
CA ASN A 166 10.38 -18.79 -29.68
C ASN A 166 9.16 -17.91 -29.31
N ARG A 167 7.97 -18.50 -29.45
CA ARG A 167 6.69 -17.89 -29.06
C ARG A 167 6.07 -18.64 -27.90
N VAL A 168 5.22 -17.96 -27.13
CA VAL A 168 4.47 -18.52 -26.03
C VAL A 168 3.04 -18.03 -26.04
N ASP A 169 2.10 -18.90 -25.65
CA ASP A 169 0.79 -18.46 -25.17
C ASP A 169 0.91 -18.26 -23.65
N LEU A 170 0.45 -17.12 -23.15
CA LEU A 170 0.38 -16.82 -21.74
C LEU A 170 -1.06 -17.03 -21.27
N VAL A 171 -1.22 -17.96 -20.31
CA VAL A 171 -2.53 -18.28 -19.73
C VAL A 171 -2.51 -17.92 -18.25
N PHE A 172 -3.45 -17.11 -17.79
CA PHE A 172 -3.67 -16.86 -16.37
C PHE A 172 -4.77 -17.81 -15.88
N GLU A 173 -4.38 -18.84 -15.14
CA GLU A 173 -5.34 -19.73 -14.48
C GLU A 173 -5.85 -19.06 -13.20
N VAL A 174 -7.15 -18.78 -13.17
CA VAL A 174 -7.82 -18.09 -12.06
C VAL A 174 -8.61 -19.11 -11.25
N ASN A 175 -8.36 -19.11 -9.96
CA ASN A 175 -9.25 -19.69 -8.97
C ASN A 175 -9.81 -18.54 -8.15
N GLU A 176 -11.04 -18.14 -8.43
CA GLU A 176 -11.65 -16.97 -7.84
C GLU A 176 -11.89 -17.08 -6.32
N GLY A 177 -11.96 -18.28 -5.80
CA GLY A 177 -12.25 -18.53 -4.40
C GLY A 177 -13.65 -18.05 -3.98
N PRO A 178 -14.05 -18.26 -2.73
CA PRO A 178 -15.32 -17.75 -2.20
C PRO A 178 -15.28 -16.24 -1.96
N LEU A 179 -16.45 -15.61 -1.97
CA LEU A 179 -16.62 -14.27 -1.40
C LEU A 179 -16.28 -14.30 0.08
N ILE A 180 -15.39 -13.44 0.51
CA ILE A 180 -14.97 -13.39 1.90
C ILE A 180 -15.89 -12.44 2.67
N LYS A 181 -16.43 -12.95 3.76
CA LYS A 181 -17.39 -12.28 4.62
C LYS A 181 -16.75 -11.79 5.92
N ILE A 182 -17.43 -10.89 6.60
CA ILE A 182 -17.02 -10.42 7.93
C ILE A 182 -17.52 -11.42 8.97
N ASN A 183 -16.61 -12.17 9.58
CA ASN A 183 -16.94 -13.17 10.60
C ASN A 183 -17.20 -12.53 11.96
N SER A 184 -16.40 -11.54 12.33
CA SER A 184 -16.53 -10.86 13.62
C SER A 184 -16.09 -9.40 13.53
N ILE A 185 -16.75 -8.56 14.29
CA ILE A 185 -16.39 -7.16 14.51
C ILE A 185 -16.21 -6.94 16.00
N ALA A 186 -14.99 -6.61 16.40
CA ALA A 186 -14.62 -6.33 17.77
C ALA A 186 -14.20 -4.86 17.93
N PHE A 187 -14.31 -4.36 19.15
CA PHE A 187 -13.83 -3.04 19.54
C PHE A 187 -12.88 -3.20 20.71
N SER A 188 -11.86 -2.37 20.76
CA SER A 188 -10.88 -2.36 21.85
C SER A 188 -10.62 -0.92 22.26
N GLY A 189 -10.63 -0.67 23.59
CA GLY A 189 -10.43 0.66 24.15
C GLY A 189 -11.73 1.45 24.38
N ASN A 190 -12.88 0.93 23.95
CA ASN A 190 -14.20 1.51 24.20
C ASN A 190 -14.62 1.25 25.67
N LYS A 191 -14.50 2.24 26.52
CA LYS A 191 -14.87 2.20 27.94
C LYS A 191 -16.26 2.73 28.22
N SER A 192 -16.65 3.77 27.47
CA SER A 192 -17.89 4.52 27.69
C SER A 192 -19.10 3.93 26.99
N PHE A 193 -18.89 3.18 25.92
CA PHE A 193 -19.98 2.59 25.14
C PHE A 193 -19.73 1.10 24.89
N SER A 194 -20.81 0.33 24.97
CA SER A 194 -20.75 -1.12 24.73
C SER A 194 -20.49 -1.41 23.23
N ASP A 195 -19.89 -2.57 22.95
CA ASP A 195 -19.71 -3.09 21.59
C ASP A 195 -21.04 -3.12 20.81
N ARG A 196 -22.14 -3.43 21.49
CA ARG A 196 -23.47 -3.44 20.86
C ARG A 196 -23.85 -2.06 20.33
N ALA A 197 -23.61 -1.00 21.11
CA ALA A 197 -23.89 0.38 20.70
C ALA A 197 -23.02 0.78 19.51
N LEU A 198 -21.72 0.43 19.56
CA LEU A 198 -20.79 0.74 18.47
C LEU A 198 -21.12 -0.06 17.18
N ARG A 199 -21.51 -1.34 17.30
CA ARG A 199 -21.98 -2.13 16.15
C ARG A 199 -23.24 -1.54 15.50
N GLN A 200 -24.09 -0.84 16.25
CA GLN A 200 -25.26 -0.15 15.69
C GLN A 200 -24.86 1.14 14.95
N ALA A 201 -23.76 1.79 15.36
CA ALA A 201 -23.29 3.02 14.76
C ALA A 201 -22.59 2.83 13.40
N ILE A 202 -22.06 1.66 13.11
CA ILE A 202 -21.34 1.35 11.86
C ILE A 202 -22.28 0.77 10.79
N ALA A 203 -21.81 0.81 9.51
CA ALA A 203 -22.54 0.25 8.37
C ALA A 203 -22.26 -1.24 8.17
N SER A 204 -21.03 -1.70 8.44
CA SER A 204 -20.65 -3.11 8.31
C SER A 204 -21.40 -4.01 9.31
N ARG A 205 -21.68 -5.23 8.90
CA ARG A 205 -22.36 -6.22 9.72
C ARG A 205 -21.62 -7.55 9.71
N GLU A 206 -21.65 -8.26 10.83
CA GLU A 206 -21.19 -9.65 10.91
C GLU A 206 -22.13 -10.56 10.12
N THR A 207 -21.54 -11.55 9.45
CA THR A 207 -22.33 -12.58 8.76
C THR A 207 -23.12 -13.40 9.76
N ARG A 208 -24.42 -13.55 9.50
CA ARG A 208 -25.32 -14.40 10.29
C ARG A 208 -25.90 -15.48 9.40
N TRP A 209 -25.98 -16.70 9.92
CA TRP A 209 -26.41 -17.87 9.15
C TRP A 209 -27.84 -17.75 8.57
N TRP A 210 -28.67 -16.86 9.12
CA TRP A 210 -30.03 -16.60 8.64
C TRP A 210 -30.18 -15.35 7.75
N ALA A 211 -29.09 -14.62 7.51
CA ALA A 211 -29.13 -13.37 6.74
C ALA A 211 -28.60 -13.57 5.32
N PHE A 212 -29.23 -14.43 4.55
CA PHE A 212 -28.82 -14.79 3.17
C PHE A 212 -28.83 -13.61 2.19
N LEU A 213 -29.55 -12.53 2.51
CA LEU A 213 -29.71 -11.35 1.64
C LEU A 213 -28.95 -10.12 2.16
N ALA A 214 -28.14 -10.25 3.21
CA ALA A 214 -27.40 -9.12 3.74
C ALA A 214 -26.23 -8.77 2.82
N ALA A 215 -26.33 -7.63 2.14
CA ALA A 215 -25.23 -7.11 1.29
C ALA A 215 -24.07 -6.51 2.10
N ASN A 216 -24.30 -6.23 3.41
CA ASN A 216 -23.35 -5.51 4.27
C ASN A 216 -22.40 -6.41 5.07
N ASP A 217 -22.46 -7.72 4.84
CA ASP A 217 -21.59 -8.72 5.50
C ASP A 217 -20.34 -9.06 4.68
N LYS A 218 -20.19 -8.46 3.48
CA LYS A 218 -18.99 -8.62 2.65
C LYS A 218 -17.90 -7.68 3.14
N TYR A 219 -16.67 -8.18 3.14
CA TYR A 219 -15.50 -7.34 3.42
C TYR A 219 -15.29 -6.33 2.29
N ASP A 220 -15.19 -5.05 2.65
CA ASP A 220 -14.93 -3.94 1.74
C ASP A 220 -14.12 -2.88 2.48
N GLU A 221 -12.91 -2.57 1.99
CA GLU A 221 -12.00 -1.61 2.65
C GLU A 221 -12.59 -0.20 2.70
N GLY A 222 -13.22 0.25 1.63
CA GLY A 222 -13.86 1.58 1.58
C GLY A 222 -14.99 1.72 2.60
N ARG A 223 -15.75 0.62 2.82
CA ARG A 223 -16.80 0.58 3.84
C ARG A 223 -16.22 0.62 5.24
N LEU A 224 -15.09 -0.04 5.49
CA LEU A 224 -14.43 0.04 6.79
C LEU A 224 -13.89 1.43 7.09
N ASP A 225 -13.37 2.16 6.10
CA ASP A 225 -13.00 3.57 6.26
C ASP A 225 -14.22 4.45 6.54
N TYR A 226 -15.35 4.13 5.94
CA TYR A 226 -16.62 4.78 6.28
C TYR A 226 -17.05 4.47 7.72
N ASP A 227 -16.90 3.24 8.17
CA ASP A 227 -17.20 2.84 9.56
C ASP A 227 -16.33 3.58 10.58
N VAL A 228 -15.05 3.79 10.28
CA VAL A 228 -14.17 4.63 11.11
C VAL A 228 -14.73 6.04 11.24
N ARG A 229 -15.22 6.64 10.14
CA ARG A 229 -15.84 7.97 10.17
C ARG A 229 -17.15 7.98 10.99
N LEU A 230 -17.97 6.95 10.83
CA LEU A 230 -19.21 6.80 11.60
C LEU A 230 -18.93 6.66 13.10
N LEU A 231 -17.95 5.87 13.48
CA LEU A 231 -17.52 5.74 14.88
C LEU A 231 -17.04 7.09 15.44
N ARG A 232 -16.17 7.80 14.70
CA ARG A 232 -15.74 9.14 15.12
C ARG A 232 -16.91 10.09 15.30
N GLN A 233 -17.83 10.15 14.35
CA GLN A 233 -19.04 10.96 14.44
C GLN A 233 -19.91 10.58 15.65
N PHE A 234 -20.05 9.28 15.92
CA PHE A 234 -20.80 8.78 17.08
C PHE A 234 -20.24 9.31 18.39
N TYR A 235 -18.91 9.34 18.55
CA TYR A 235 -18.23 9.83 19.74
C TYR A 235 -18.24 11.36 19.82
N LEU A 236 -17.92 12.04 18.70
CA LEU A 236 -17.94 13.52 18.61
C LEU A 236 -19.33 14.09 18.95
N ALA A 237 -20.39 13.39 18.58
CA ALA A 237 -21.76 13.77 18.92
C ALA A 237 -22.13 13.51 20.40
N ARG A 238 -21.17 13.03 21.23
CA ARG A 238 -21.39 12.68 22.65
C ARG A 238 -20.36 13.27 23.59
N GLY A 239 -19.60 14.25 23.10
CA GLY A 239 -18.66 15.01 23.91
C GLY A 239 -17.21 14.61 23.82
N TYR A 240 -16.85 13.60 23.03
CA TYR A 240 -15.49 13.10 22.93
C TYR A 240 -14.73 13.77 21.77
N ALA A 241 -14.25 14.99 22.01
CA ALA A 241 -13.61 15.81 20.95
C ALA A 241 -12.25 15.24 20.49
N ASP A 242 -11.52 14.56 21.38
CA ASP A 242 -10.18 13.99 21.10
C ASP A 242 -10.22 12.53 20.63
N ILE A 243 -11.40 12.05 20.22
CA ILE A 243 -11.58 10.65 19.75
C ILE A 243 -10.62 10.33 18.60
N THR A 244 -9.90 9.23 18.76
CA THR A 244 -9.21 8.59 17.64
C THR A 244 -9.72 7.18 17.46
N VAL A 245 -9.95 6.81 16.22
CA VAL A 245 -10.37 5.47 15.82
C VAL A 245 -9.45 4.99 14.73
N ASP A 246 -8.73 3.91 15.02
CA ASP A 246 -7.88 3.20 14.07
C ASP A 246 -8.48 1.83 13.78
N ARG A 247 -8.41 1.38 12.54
CA ARG A 247 -8.70 -0.01 12.23
C ARG A 247 -7.43 -0.83 12.34
N VAL A 248 -7.46 -1.88 13.15
CA VAL A 248 -6.53 -2.98 12.98
C VAL A 248 -7.07 -3.83 11.85
N ARG A 249 -6.32 -3.97 10.77
CA ARG A 249 -6.66 -4.91 9.70
C ARG A 249 -6.85 -6.27 10.34
N GLY A 250 -8.11 -6.70 10.41
CA GLY A 250 -8.40 -8.06 10.73
C GLY A 250 -7.70 -8.95 9.71
N GLY A 251 -6.95 -9.94 10.17
CA GLY A 251 -6.38 -10.92 9.26
C GLY A 251 -7.48 -11.77 8.65
N LEU A 252 -7.27 -12.23 7.43
CA LEU A 252 -8.01 -13.37 6.91
C LEU A 252 -7.83 -14.52 7.91
N LEU A 253 -8.93 -15.14 8.33
CA LEU A 253 -8.87 -16.29 9.23
C LEU A 253 -7.99 -17.39 8.62
N PRO A 254 -7.29 -18.21 9.43
CA PRO A 254 -6.39 -19.24 8.91
C PRO A 254 -7.04 -20.23 7.95
N ASP A 255 -8.32 -20.49 8.12
CA ASP A 255 -9.16 -21.33 7.26
C ASP A 255 -9.70 -20.60 6.02
N ARG A 256 -9.34 -19.32 5.85
CA ARG A 256 -9.82 -18.42 4.79
C ARG A 256 -11.34 -18.25 4.71
N SER A 257 -12.08 -18.57 5.77
CA SER A 257 -13.55 -18.51 5.81
C SER A 257 -14.09 -17.09 5.96
N GLY A 258 -13.30 -16.14 6.46
CA GLY A 258 -13.75 -14.76 6.69
C GLY A 258 -12.69 -13.86 7.28
N PHE A 259 -13.07 -12.60 7.48
CA PHE A 259 -12.27 -11.59 8.17
C PHE A 259 -12.76 -11.37 9.61
N ALA A 260 -11.82 -11.28 10.54
CA ALA A 260 -12.06 -10.70 11.86
C ALA A 260 -11.58 -9.24 11.85
N ILE A 261 -12.43 -8.29 12.14
CA ILE A 261 -12.13 -6.85 12.13
C ILE A 261 -12.09 -6.37 13.57
N THR A 262 -11.07 -5.58 13.92
CA THR A 262 -11.00 -4.92 15.22
C THR A 262 -10.80 -3.43 15.03
N PHE A 263 -11.66 -2.61 15.63
CA PHE A 263 -11.49 -1.17 15.72
C PHE A 263 -10.81 -0.82 17.04
N LEU A 264 -9.68 -0.13 16.98
CA LEU A 264 -9.03 0.44 18.17
C LEU A 264 -9.59 1.83 18.41
N VAL A 265 -10.21 2.01 19.56
CA VAL A 265 -10.83 3.25 19.98
C VAL A 265 -10.02 3.84 21.11
N ASN A 266 -9.58 5.08 20.94
CA ASN A 266 -9.07 5.89 22.03
C ASN A 266 -10.06 7.03 22.25
N GLU A 267 -10.92 6.87 23.25
CA GLU A 267 -12.04 7.77 23.49
C GLU A 267 -11.60 9.19 23.88
N GLY A 268 -10.43 9.31 24.52
CA GLY A 268 -10.02 10.57 25.11
C GLY A 268 -10.90 10.97 26.31
N ILE A 269 -11.07 12.26 26.50
CA ILE A 269 -11.87 12.86 27.59
C ILE A 269 -13.23 13.30 27.02
N ARG A 270 -14.27 13.25 27.84
CA ARG A 270 -15.56 13.84 27.51
C ARG A 270 -15.58 15.30 27.91
N TYR A 271 -15.82 16.22 26.98
CA TYR A 271 -15.72 17.65 27.15
C TYR A 271 -17.09 18.34 27.25
N GLN A 272 -17.17 19.33 28.14
CA GLN A 272 -18.24 20.34 28.17
C GLN A 272 -17.77 21.61 27.45
N VAL A 273 -18.68 22.30 26.80
CA VAL A 273 -18.41 23.62 26.19
C VAL A 273 -18.37 24.66 27.28
N SER A 274 -17.20 25.28 27.46
CA SER A 274 -16.99 26.38 28.43
C SER A 274 -17.40 27.71 27.85
N ALA A 275 -16.96 27.99 26.61
CA ALA A 275 -17.26 29.26 25.96
C ALA A 275 -17.47 29.07 24.46
N VAL A 276 -18.37 29.84 23.89
CA VAL A 276 -18.51 30.04 22.45
C VAL A 276 -18.27 31.52 22.15
N SER A 277 -17.37 31.80 21.24
CA SER A 277 -17.09 33.15 20.76
C SER A 277 -17.22 33.22 19.24
N VAL A 278 -17.67 34.36 18.73
CA VAL A 278 -17.77 34.62 17.29
C VAL A 278 -16.97 35.89 16.99
N ALA A 279 -16.07 35.81 16.05
CA ALA A 279 -15.30 36.94 15.54
C ALA A 279 -15.56 37.09 14.02
N SER A 280 -15.84 38.32 13.59
CA SER A 280 -16.13 38.62 12.20
C SER A 280 -15.19 39.70 11.68
N GLU A 281 -14.61 39.46 10.49
CA GLU A 281 -13.90 40.51 9.73
C GLU A 281 -14.85 41.39 8.91
N ILE A 282 -16.13 41.00 8.84
CA ILE A 282 -17.17 41.72 8.11
C ILE A 282 -17.74 42.82 9.02
N SER A 283 -17.60 44.07 8.60
CA SER A 283 -18.12 45.23 9.35
C SER A 283 -19.65 45.21 9.41
N GLY A 284 -20.20 45.55 10.59
CA GLY A 284 -21.65 45.72 10.78
C GLY A 284 -22.41 44.43 11.08
N ILE A 285 -21.71 43.28 11.28
CA ILE A 285 -22.32 42.04 11.76
C ILE A 285 -22.37 42.03 13.29
N ASP A 286 -23.55 41.73 13.83
CA ASP A 286 -23.74 41.51 15.27
C ASP A 286 -23.27 40.09 15.63
N THR A 287 -22.07 39.98 16.17
CA THR A 287 -21.47 38.72 16.57
C THR A 287 -22.14 38.11 17.79
N ASP A 288 -22.80 38.89 18.65
CA ASP A 288 -23.53 38.37 19.80
C ASP A 288 -24.85 37.73 19.39
N GLU A 289 -25.55 38.30 18.40
CA GLU A 289 -26.70 37.64 17.78
C GLU A 289 -26.29 36.28 17.20
N LEU A 290 -25.20 36.22 16.42
CA LEU A 290 -24.73 34.99 15.79
C LEU A 290 -24.27 33.96 16.82
N ARG A 291 -23.68 34.37 17.93
CA ARG A 291 -23.26 33.46 19.01
C ARG A 291 -24.44 32.73 19.62
N GLN A 292 -25.63 33.37 19.74
CA GLN A 292 -26.82 32.76 20.32
C GLN A 292 -27.45 31.69 19.45
N ILE A 293 -27.08 31.60 18.18
CA ILE A 293 -27.56 30.56 17.27
C ILE A 293 -27.02 29.17 17.66
N ILE A 294 -25.83 29.12 18.30
CA ILE A 294 -25.22 27.83 18.68
C ILE A 294 -25.63 27.47 20.10
N ASP A 295 -26.36 26.39 20.22
CA ASP A 295 -26.83 25.84 21.48
C ASP A 295 -26.42 24.38 21.67
N PHE A 296 -25.83 24.07 22.83
CA PHE A 296 -25.44 22.73 23.23
C PHE A 296 -26.37 22.13 24.30
N GLY A 297 -27.49 22.80 24.58
CA GLY A 297 -28.45 22.41 25.62
C GLY A 297 -27.95 22.68 27.04
N ASP A 298 -28.77 22.31 28.03
CA ASP A 298 -28.54 22.59 29.44
C ASP A 298 -27.25 22.01 30.01
N ASP A 299 -26.89 20.79 29.60
CA ASP A 299 -25.70 20.07 30.07
C ASP A 299 -24.41 20.56 29.45
N LYS A 300 -24.51 21.33 28.37
CA LYS A 300 -23.38 21.88 27.60
C LYS A 300 -22.32 20.85 27.17
N TRP A 301 -22.70 19.59 27.01
CA TRP A 301 -21.79 18.62 26.42
C TRP A 301 -21.53 18.97 24.96
N TYR A 302 -20.26 18.86 24.54
CA TYR A 302 -19.91 19.05 23.14
C TYR A 302 -20.66 18.04 22.26
N ASP A 303 -21.33 18.55 21.24
CA ASP A 303 -21.96 17.74 20.18
C ASP A 303 -21.61 18.36 18.82
N VAL A 304 -20.86 17.62 18.03
CA VAL A 304 -20.43 18.08 16.70
C VAL A 304 -21.62 18.41 15.80
N ARG A 305 -22.76 17.73 15.94
CA ARG A 305 -23.96 17.97 15.11
C ARG A 305 -24.60 19.31 15.46
N SER A 306 -24.66 19.66 16.77
CA SER A 306 -25.14 20.98 17.22
C SER A 306 -24.22 22.09 16.70
N LEU A 307 -22.90 21.85 16.72
CA LEU A 307 -21.97 22.81 16.15
C LEU A 307 -22.14 22.96 14.63
N GLU A 308 -22.17 21.86 13.88
CA GLU A 308 -22.36 21.86 12.42
C GLU A 308 -23.67 22.53 12.00
N GLN A 309 -24.77 22.26 12.73
CA GLN A 309 -26.05 22.90 12.49
C GLN A 309 -25.98 24.40 12.77
N GLY A 310 -25.37 24.79 13.89
CA GLY A 310 -25.21 26.21 14.24
C GLY A 310 -24.36 26.97 13.22
N LEU A 311 -23.27 26.35 12.70
CA LEU A 311 -22.47 26.94 11.63
C LEU A 311 -23.27 27.11 10.32
N LEU A 312 -24.12 26.15 9.98
CA LEU A 312 -25.01 26.25 8.83
C LEU A 312 -26.05 27.38 9.01
N ASP A 313 -26.62 27.49 10.20
CA ASP A 313 -27.61 28.52 10.52
C ASP A 313 -26.97 29.92 10.51
N ILE A 314 -25.72 30.06 11.03
CA ILE A 314 -24.93 31.28 10.91
C ILE A 314 -24.69 31.62 9.43
N SER A 315 -24.24 30.65 8.61
CA SER A 315 -24.02 30.86 7.18
C SER A 315 -25.28 31.33 6.47
N THR A 316 -26.43 30.73 6.82
CA THR A 316 -27.75 31.10 6.28
C THR A 316 -28.12 32.52 6.70
N ARG A 317 -27.89 32.85 7.95
CA ARG A 317 -28.15 34.22 8.47
C ARG A 317 -27.30 35.26 7.76
N LEU A 318 -26.00 34.98 7.57
CA LEU A 318 -25.10 35.86 6.82
C LEU A 318 -25.54 36.02 5.36
N GLY A 319 -26.01 34.94 4.74
CA GLY A 319 -26.61 34.98 3.40
C GLY A 319 -27.79 35.93 3.29
N SER A 320 -28.64 36.00 4.33
CA SER A 320 -29.79 36.93 4.40
C SER A 320 -29.36 38.40 4.48
N PHE A 321 -28.17 38.66 4.98
CA PHE A 321 -27.53 40.00 4.99
C PHE A 321 -26.75 40.32 3.74
N GLY A 322 -26.74 39.42 2.74
CA GLY A 322 -26.04 39.60 1.47
C GLY A 322 -24.63 38.99 1.44
N TYR A 323 -24.19 38.34 2.49
CA TYR A 323 -22.87 37.67 2.58
C TYR A 323 -22.94 36.18 2.28
N ALA A 324 -23.48 35.82 1.12
CA ALA A 324 -23.72 34.42 0.72
C ALA A 324 -22.44 33.59 0.58
N PHE A 325 -21.28 34.20 0.50
CA PHE A 325 -19.97 33.54 0.34
C PHE A 325 -19.05 33.77 1.57
N ALA A 326 -19.61 34.13 2.70
CA ALA A 326 -18.83 34.22 3.92
C ALA A 326 -18.37 32.81 4.34
N ASN A 327 -17.10 32.73 4.70
CA ASN A 327 -16.51 31.48 5.23
C ASN A 327 -16.68 31.50 6.76
N VAL A 328 -17.29 30.43 7.31
CA VAL A 328 -17.57 30.31 8.75
C VAL A 328 -16.79 29.10 9.26
N THR A 329 -15.69 29.34 9.97
CA THR A 329 -14.76 28.30 10.39
C THR A 329 -14.69 28.20 11.90
N PRO A 330 -14.94 27.02 12.50
CA PRO A 330 -14.77 26.80 13.93
C PRO A 330 -13.32 26.47 14.27
N GLU A 331 -12.81 27.03 15.36
CA GLU A 331 -11.55 26.66 16.00
C GLU A 331 -11.88 26.12 17.40
N ILE A 332 -11.53 24.89 17.68
CA ILE A 332 -11.82 24.22 18.96
C ILE A 332 -10.54 24.09 19.75
N LYS A 333 -10.56 24.56 21.01
CA LYS A 333 -9.45 24.41 21.96
C LYS A 333 -9.89 23.58 23.13
N THR A 334 -9.32 22.42 23.31
CA THR A 334 -9.59 21.52 24.45
C THR A 334 -8.70 21.84 25.63
N ASN A 335 -9.28 21.73 26.83
CA ASN A 335 -8.56 21.78 28.10
C ASN A 335 -8.78 20.46 28.86
N PRO A 336 -7.82 19.50 28.77
CA PRO A 336 -7.93 18.21 29.40
C PRO A 336 -8.00 18.28 30.95
N GLU A 337 -7.39 19.30 31.57
CA GLU A 337 -7.34 19.41 33.03
C GLU A 337 -8.72 19.72 33.64
N THR A 338 -9.51 20.52 32.92
CA THR A 338 -10.85 20.90 33.36
C THR A 338 -11.95 20.12 32.65
N ALA A 339 -11.60 19.27 31.71
CA ALA A 339 -12.52 18.55 30.81
C ALA A 339 -13.50 19.51 30.08
N THR A 340 -13.00 20.67 29.66
CA THR A 340 -13.78 21.69 28.95
C THR A 340 -13.14 22.03 27.61
N LEU A 341 -13.94 22.61 26.71
CA LEU A 341 -13.43 23.15 25.45
C LEU A 341 -14.06 24.51 25.15
N ASP A 342 -13.29 25.34 24.46
CA ASP A 342 -13.72 26.62 23.93
C ASP A 342 -13.85 26.55 22.43
N ILE A 343 -14.91 27.13 21.88
CA ILE A 343 -15.18 27.19 20.44
C ILE A 343 -15.09 28.65 19.99
N ALA A 344 -14.14 28.95 19.12
CA ALA A 344 -13.99 30.22 18.46
C ALA A 344 -14.42 30.11 16.99
N ILE A 345 -15.49 30.81 16.61
CA ILE A 345 -15.97 30.86 15.23
C ILE A 345 -15.40 32.10 14.56
N LYS A 346 -14.69 31.89 13.48
CA LYS A 346 -14.15 32.96 12.63
C LYS A 346 -15.02 33.11 11.38
N ILE A 347 -15.40 34.35 11.10
CA ILE A 347 -16.15 34.68 9.89
C ILE A 347 -15.30 35.63 9.08
N ASP A 348 -14.93 35.17 7.88
CA ASP A 348 -14.19 35.97 6.90
C ASP A 348 -14.92 36.00 5.54
N THR A 349 -14.56 36.95 4.71
CA THR A 349 -15.04 36.97 3.32
C THR A 349 -14.16 36.07 2.47
N ALA A 350 -14.75 35.13 1.74
CA ALA A 350 -14.01 34.32 0.77
C ALA A 350 -13.30 35.24 -0.22
N LEU A 351 -12.00 35.37 -0.12
CA LEU A 351 -11.17 36.01 -1.13
C LEU A 351 -11.20 35.16 -2.39
N PHE A 352 -12.08 35.51 -3.37
CA PHE A 352 -11.93 35.03 -4.73
C PHE A 352 -10.64 35.66 -5.30
N THR A 353 -9.53 34.96 -5.16
CA THR A 353 -8.33 35.26 -5.96
C THR A 353 -8.65 34.85 -7.40
N VAL A 354 -9.22 35.77 -8.17
CA VAL A 354 -9.24 35.61 -9.64
C VAL A 354 -7.79 35.80 -10.09
N GLU A 355 -7.07 34.70 -10.28
CA GLU A 355 -5.84 34.73 -11.05
C GLU A 355 -6.17 35.30 -12.44
N LYS A 356 -5.90 36.59 -12.63
CA LYS A 356 -5.81 37.17 -13.97
C LYS A 356 -4.64 36.51 -14.67
N ASN A 357 -4.91 35.43 -15.40
CA ASN A 357 -4.03 34.99 -16.46
C ASN A 357 -3.93 36.11 -17.51
N ASN A 358 -2.95 37.00 -17.33
CA ASN A 358 -2.48 37.87 -18.41
C ASN A 358 -1.67 37.00 -19.37
N LYS A 359 -2.21 36.87 -20.59
CA LYS A 359 -1.51 36.39 -21.78
C LYS A 359 -0.36 37.30 -22.16
#